data_0b257ec1ee7ce62c643ac80ab8ea9629
#
_entry.id   0b257ec1ee7ce62c643ac80ab8ea9629
#
_cell.length_a   1.000
_cell.length_b   1.000
_cell.length_c   1.000
_cell.angle_alpha   90.00
_cell.angle_beta   90.00
_cell.angle_gamma   90.00
#
_symmetry.space_group_name_H-M   'P 1'
#
loop_
_entity.id
_entity.type
_entity.pdbx_description
1 polymer ?
#
loop_
_entity_poly.entity_id
_entity_poly.type
_entity_poly.pdbx_seq_one_letter_code
_entity_poly.pdbx_strand_id
1 'polypeptide(L)'
;MANSAPGEVNDFNTEITEEFRANEGRVGGPFAGATMILIHHIGAKSGIERVSPLGCFPQADGRFAIVASNGGSPTHPDWYYNLKAGPKIKAEVGAQTFTVVAEELDGPARAGLWPKLVAEAPSVGEFQARTTRQIPVFMLTRQD
;
A
#
# COMPACT_ATOMS: atom_id res chain seq x y z
N MET A 1 9.55 -3.90 -22.34
CA MET A 1 9.34 -3.76 -21.68
C MET A 1 9.03 -3.91 -21.42
N ALA A 2 8.95 -3.85 -21.57
CA ALA A 2 8.78 -3.75 -20.96
C ALA A 2 8.62 -3.72 -20.58
N ASN A 3 8.79 -3.67 -20.85
CA ASN A 3 8.75 -3.44 -20.23
C ASN A 3 8.77 -2.94 -19.81
N SER A 4 8.84 -2.87 -20.99
CA SER A 4 9.20 -2.03 -20.33
C SER A 4 8.55 -1.74 -19.42
N ALA A 5 8.11 -1.44 -19.65
CA ALA A 5 7.29 -1.06 -18.61
C ALA A 5 7.63 -1.72 -17.26
N PRO A 6 7.93 -3.02 -17.21
CA PRO A 6 8.38 -3.61 -15.93
C PRO A 6 9.61 -2.93 -15.35
N GLY A 7 10.57 -2.58 -16.17
CA GLY A 7 11.75 -1.90 -15.70
C GLY A 7 11.46 -0.51 -15.18
N GLU A 8 10.60 0.24 -15.86
CA GLU A 8 10.22 1.59 -15.46
C GLU A 8 9.53 1.60 -14.11
N VAL A 9 8.60 0.66 -13.87
CA VAL A 9 7.90 0.56 -12.59
C VAL A 9 8.88 0.23 -11.47
N ASN A 10 9.79 -0.71 -11.70
CA ASN A 10 10.79 -1.07 -10.71
C ASN A 10 11.73 0.09 -10.40
N ASP A 11 12.15 0.85 -11.41
CA ASP A 11 13.01 1.99 -11.22
C ASP A 11 12.32 3.08 -10.40
N PHE A 12 11.05 3.36 -10.70
CA PHE A 12 10.27 4.34 -9.95
C PHE A 12 10.14 3.91 -8.49
N ASN A 13 9.77 2.64 -8.24
CA ASN A 13 9.63 2.12 -6.90
C ASN A 13 10.97 2.16 -6.14
N THR A 14 12.07 1.87 -6.82
CA THR A 14 13.40 1.93 -6.22
C THR A 14 13.75 3.35 -5.80
N GLU A 15 13.49 4.33 -6.66
CA GLU A 15 13.75 5.73 -6.35
C GLU A 15 12.95 6.21 -5.14
N ILE A 16 11.65 5.89 -5.09
CA ILE A 16 10.79 6.26 -3.97
C ILE A 16 11.26 5.58 -2.68
N THR A 17 11.64 4.31 -2.76
CA THR A 17 12.14 3.56 -1.61
C THR A 17 13.43 4.17 -1.07
N GLU A 18 14.35 4.55 -1.95
CA GLU A 18 15.60 5.19 -1.54
C GLU A 18 15.35 6.54 -0.90
N GLU A 19 14.46 7.34 -1.47
CA GLU A 19 14.11 8.65 -0.92
C GLU A 19 13.46 8.48 0.47
N PHE A 20 12.56 7.53 0.60
CA PHE A 20 11.91 7.21 1.87
C PHE A 20 12.95 6.90 2.95
N ARG A 21 13.90 6.03 2.64
CA ARG A 21 14.93 5.61 3.60
C ARG A 21 15.91 6.73 3.94
N ALA A 22 16.24 7.55 2.95
CA ALA A 22 17.17 8.67 3.16
C ALA A 22 16.56 9.78 4.02
N ASN A 23 15.23 9.91 4.04
CA ASN A 23 14.54 11.02 4.69
C ASN A 23 13.57 10.56 5.80
N GLU A 24 13.82 9.40 6.36
CA GLU A 24 13.03 8.84 7.48
C GLU A 24 11.53 8.80 7.18
N GLY A 25 11.19 8.38 5.97
CA GLY A 25 9.81 8.19 5.55
C GLY A 25 9.19 9.37 4.82
N ARG A 26 9.92 10.43 4.60
CA ARG A 26 9.41 11.59 3.87
C ARG A 26 9.74 11.47 2.40
N VAL A 27 8.71 11.62 1.57
CA VAL A 27 8.85 11.52 0.13
C VAL A 27 8.22 12.76 -0.50
N GLY A 28 8.90 13.34 -1.47
CA GLY A 28 8.40 14.51 -2.19
C GLY A 28 7.65 14.15 -3.46
N GLY A 29 7.57 15.09 -4.39
CA GLY A 29 6.91 14.90 -5.66
C GLY A 29 5.43 14.59 -5.50
N PRO A 30 4.91 13.59 -6.23
CA PRO A 30 3.48 13.26 -6.17
C PRO A 30 3.00 12.81 -4.78
N PHE A 31 3.92 12.41 -3.90
CA PHE A 31 3.59 11.91 -2.57
C PHE A 31 3.86 12.92 -1.46
N ALA A 32 4.19 14.15 -1.81
CA ALA A 32 4.49 15.18 -0.82
C ALA A 32 3.31 15.37 0.13
N GLY A 33 3.60 15.34 1.44
CA GLY A 33 2.58 15.48 2.48
C GLY A 33 1.82 14.21 2.83
N ALA A 34 1.98 13.14 2.06
CA ALA A 34 1.35 11.86 2.37
C ALA A 34 2.16 11.08 3.40
N THR A 35 1.48 10.30 4.24
CA THR A 35 2.17 9.33 5.09
C THR A 35 2.44 8.10 4.23
N MET A 36 3.71 7.69 4.17
CA MET A 36 4.13 6.57 3.32
C MET A 36 4.51 5.37 4.16
N ILE A 37 4.36 4.19 3.57
CA ILE A 37 4.78 2.92 4.17
C ILE A 37 5.49 2.11 3.08
N LEU A 38 6.56 1.42 3.47
CA LEU A 38 7.16 0.40 2.61
C LEU A 38 6.69 -0.96 3.12
N ILE A 39 6.08 -1.76 2.24
CA ILE A 39 5.68 -3.13 2.60
C ILE A 39 6.62 -4.11 1.93
N HIS A 40 7.09 -5.10 2.73
CA HIS A 40 7.90 -6.20 2.23
C HIS A 40 6.99 -7.41 2.05
N HIS A 41 6.62 -7.70 0.83
CA HIS A 41 5.69 -8.79 0.54
C HIS A 41 6.41 -9.88 -0.25
N ILE A 42 5.90 -11.10 -0.14
CA ILE A 42 6.52 -12.27 -0.78
C ILE A 42 5.68 -12.66 -1.98
N GLY A 43 6.30 -12.77 -3.14
CA GLY A 43 5.61 -13.15 -4.36
C GLY A 43 4.88 -14.48 -4.16
N ALA A 44 3.55 -14.48 -4.40
CA ALA A 44 2.71 -15.66 -4.17
C ALA A 44 3.14 -16.85 -5.03
N LYS A 45 3.73 -16.59 -6.19
CA LYS A 45 4.19 -17.63 -7.10
C LYS A 45 5.71 -17.83 -7.05
N SER A 46 6.45 -16.72 -6.96
CA SER A 46 7.92 -16.77 -7.06
C SER A 46 8.61 -17.01 -5.72
N GLY A 47 7.98 -16.66 -4.59
CA GLY A 47 8.62 -16.71 -3.28
C GLY A 47 9.66 -15.62 -3.07
N ILE A 48 9.78 -14.69 -3.99
CA ILE A 48 10.79 -13.62 -3.92
C ILE A 48 10.22 -12.43 -3.14
N GLU A 49 11.01 -11.91 -2.18
CA GLU A 49 10.62 -10.71 -1.44
C GLU A 49 10.69 -9.49 -2.34
N ARG A 50 9.65 -8.67 -2.25
CA ARG A 50 9.57 -7.40 -2.97
C ARG A 50 9.23 -6.29 -1.98
N VAL A 51 9.65 -5.07 -2.28
CA VAL A 51 9.36 -3.90 -1.45
C VAL A 51 8.55 -2.93 -2.31
N SER A 52 7.39 -2.52 -1.80
CA SER A 52 6.53 -1.57 -2.50
C SER A 52 6.22 -0.37 -1.62
N PRO A 53 6.44 0.86 -2.13
CA PRO A 53 6.06 2.07 -1.41
C PRO A 53 4.57 2.38 -1.66
N LEU A 54 3.85 2.65 -0.59
CA LEU A 54 2.41 2.94 -0.64
C LEU A 54 2.09 4.12 0.25
N GLY A 55 1.05 4.87 -0.10
CA GLY A 55 0.44 5.78 0.85
C GLY A 55 -0.30 4.96 1.91
N CYS A 56 -0.26 5.39 3.16
CA CYS A 56 -0.99 4.72 4.21
C CYS A 56 -1.76 5.72 5.07
N PHE A 57 -2.74 5.20 5.80
CA PHE A 57 -3.64 6.01 6.61
C PHE A 57 -3.53 5.52 8.06
N PRO A 58 -2.68 6.20 8.88
CA PRO A 58 -2.54 5.80 10.28
C PRO A 58 -3.86 5.97 11.03
N GLN A 59 -4.17 4.99 11.87
CA GLN A 59 -5.39 5.00 12.68
C GLN A 59 -5.07 5.38 14.12
N ALA A 60 -6.08 5.86 14.85
CA ALA A 60 -5.90 6.30 16.23
C ALA A 60 -5.40 5.18 17.15
N ASP A 61 -5.69 3.93 16.82
CA ASP A 61 -5.28 2.77 17.62
C ASP A 61 -3.89 2.24 17.23
N GLY A 62 -3.17 2.92 16.35
CA GLY A 62 -1.82 2.54 15.95
C GLY A 62 -1.75 1.61 14.75
N ARG A 63 -2.88 1.21 14.18
CA ARG A 63 -2.91 0.41 12.95
C ARG A 63 -2.77 1.32 11.74
N PHE A 64 -2.53 0.72 10.59
CA PHE A 64 -2.39 1.47 9.33
C PHE A 64 -3.30 0.87 8.28
N ALA A 65 -4.05 1.72 7.57
CA ALA A 65 -4.87 1.26 6.45
C ALA A 65 -4.11 1.51 5.14
N ILE A 66 -4.21 0.56 4.22
CA ILE A 66 -3.70 0.72 2.85
C ILE A 66 -4.79 0.34 1.87
N VAL A 67 -4.73 0.92 0.67
CA VAL A 67 -5.79 0.78 -0.32
C VAL A 67 -5.20 0.20 -1.61
N ALA A 68 -5.78 -0.89 -2.09
CA ALA A 68 -5.30 -1.58 -3.29
C ALA A 68 -5.93 -1.00 -4.55
N SER A 69 -5.78 0.32 -4.74
CA SER A 69 -6.43 1.03 -5.84
C SER A 69 -5.81 0.73 -7.21
N ASN A 70 -4.51 0.48 -7.24
CA ASN A 70 -3.77 0.26 -8.49
C ASN A 70 -4.11 1.33 -9.55
N GLY A 71 -4.21 2.61 -9.10
CA GLY A 71 -4.53 3.74 -9.98
C GLY A 71 -5.93 3.71 -10.59
N GLY A 72 -6.83 2.89 -10.07
CA GLY A 72 -8.17 2.72 -10.63
C GLY A 72 -8.21 1.71 -11.77
N SER A 73 -7.15 0.91 -11.93
CA SER A 73 -7.13 -0.18 -12.92
C SER A 73 -8.22 -1.20 -12.66
N PRO A 74 -8.67 -1.95 -13.70
CA PRO A 74 -9.64 -3.02 -13.49
C PRO A 74 -9.07 -4.23 -12.75
N THR A 75 -7.74 -4.28 -12.55
CA THR A 75 -7.08 -5.39 -11.87
C THR A 75 -6.48 -4.93 -10.54
N HIS A 76 -6.32 -5.88 -9.62
CA HIS A 76 -5.63 -5.61 -8.35
C HIS A 76 -4.12 -5.49 -8.58
N PRO A 77 -3.41 -4.74 -7.72
CA PRO A 77 -1.94 -4.74 -7.77
C PRO A 77 -1.40 -6.10 -7.35
N ASP A 78 -0.17 -6.41 -7.78
CA ASP A 78 0.46 -7.70 -7.44
C ASP A 78 0.54 -7.95 -5.95
N TRP A 79 0.81 -6.90 -5.16
CA TRP A 79 0.95 -7.06 -3.71
C TRP A 79 -0.37 -7.49 -3.04
N TYR A 80 -1.51 -7.23 -3.68
CA TYR A 80 -2.80 -7.70 -3.16
C TYR A 80 -2.79 -9.23 -3.00
N TYR A 81 -2.40 -9.92 -4.08
CA TYR A 81 -2.35 -11.39 -4.08
C TYR A 81 -1.29 -11.91 -3.12
N ASN A 82 -0.17 -11.19 -3.03
CA ASN A 82 0.92 -11.57 -2.15
C ASN A 82 0.52 -11.46 -0.68
N LEU A 83 -0.23 -10.43 -0.29
CA LEU A 83 -0.74 -10.29 1.06
C LEU A 83 -1.82 -11.32 1.39
N LYS A 84 -2.63 -11.70 0.39
CA LYS A 84 -3.64 -12.74 0.60
C LYS A 84 -2.97 -14.10 0.86
N ALA A 85 -1.86 -14.37 0.18
CA ALA A 85 -1.12 -15.61 0.33
C ALA A 85 -0.24 -15.62 1.59
N GLY A 86 0.35 -14.46 1.94
CA GLY A 86 1.22 -14.34 3.11
C GLY A 86 0.97 -13.02 3.84
N PRO A 87 0.00 -12.97 4.77
CA PRO A 87 -0.40 -11.71 5.40
C PRO A 87 0.57 -11.18 6.46
N LYS A 88 1.50 -11.99 6.95
CA LYS A 88 2.48 -11.52 7.94
C LYS A 88 3.71 -11.02 7.20
N ILE A 89 3.94 -9.71 7.26
CA ILE A 89 4.99 -9.05 6.49
C ILE A 89 5.74 -8.04 7.35
N LYS A 90 6.89 -7.58 6.83
CA LYS A 90 7.60 -6.43 7.41
C LYS A 90 7.08 -5.14 6.79
N ALA A 91 7.09 -4.08 7.58
CA ALA A 91 6.72 -2.75 7.12
C ALA A 91 7.71 -1.73 7.66
N GLU A 92 7.95 -0.67 6.88
CA GLU A 92 8.77 0.46 7.30
C GLU A 92 7.92 1.71 7.29
N VAL A 93 7.86 2.40 8.43
CA VAL A 93 7.15 3.67 8.56
C VAL A 93 8.08 4.63 9.32
N GLY A 94 8.30 5.81 8.75
CA GLY A 94 9.28 6.74 9.32
C GLY A 94 10.65 6.09 9.34
N ALA A 95 11.28 6.06 10.49
CA ALA A 95 12.59 5.42 10.67
C ALA A 95 12.48 4.03 11.31
N GLN A 96 11.26 3.50 11.44
CA GLN A 96 11.02 2.23 12.14
C GLN A 96 10.71 1.10 11.16
N THR A 97 11.16 -0.10 11.51
CA THR A 97 10.83 -1.34 10.79
C THR A 97 10.20 -2.29 11.79
N PHE A 98 9.06 -2.86 11.44
CA PHE A 98 8.35 -3.78 12.33
C PHE A 98 7.53 -4.78 11.51
N THR A 99 7.06 -5.83 12.18
CA THR A 99 6.20 -6.83 11.56
C THR A 99 4.74 -6.44 11.73
N VAL A 100 3.95 -6.64 10.68
CA VAL A 100 2.50 -6.42 10.70
C VAL A 100 1.79 -7.63 10.13
N VAL A 101 0.51 -7.77 10.50
CA VAL A 101 -0.39 -8.73 9.86
C VAL A 101 -1.42 -7.94 9.08
N ALA A 102 -1.58 -8.27 7.80
CA ALA A 102 -2.51 -7.60 6.89
C ALA A 102 -3.84 -8.35 6.88
N GLU A 103 -4.92 -7.62 7.08
CA GLU A 103 -6.26 -8.16 7.02
C GLU A 103 -7.09 -7.37 6.03
N GLU A 104 -7.67 -8.04 5.05
CA GLU A 104 -8.57 -7.38 4.12
C GLU A 104 -9.89 -7.10 4.82
N LEU A 105 -10.30 -5.84 4.80
CA LEU A 105 -11.57 -5.43 5.41
C LEU A 105 -12.72 -5.66 4.43
N ASP A 106 -13.84 -6.14 4.95
CA ASP A 106 -15.05 -6.30 4.15
C ASP A 106 -16.26 -5.88 4.98
N GLY A 107 -17.43 -5.91 4.35
CA GLY A 107 -18.71 -5.62 5.01
C GLY A 107 -18.68 -4.31 5.81
N PRO A 108 -19.25 -4.33 7.03
CA PRO A 108 -19.36 -3.11 7.84
C PRO A 108 -18.03 -2.45 8.19
N ALA A 109 -16.98 -3.24 8.38
CA ALA A 109 -15.66 -2.69 8.73
C ALA A 109 -15.14 -1.80 7.60
N ARG A 110 -15.23 -2.28 6.35
CA ARG A 110 -14.82 -1.50 5.20
C ARG A 110 -15.74 -0.30 4.98
N ALA A 111 -17.04 -0.53 5.06
CA ALA A 111 -18.04 0.52 4.83
C ALA A 111 -17.88 1.69 5.82
N GLY A 112 -17.52 1.39 7.06
CA GLY A 112 -17.30 2.42 8.06
C GLY A 112 -16.03 3.23 7.85
N LEU A 113 -14.99 2.59 7.29
CA LEU A 113 -13.70 3.25 7.09
C LEU A 113 -13.62 4.00 5.75
N TRP A 114 -14.27 3.51 4.71
CA TRP A 114 -14.14 4.06 3.36
C TRP A 114 -14.38 5.57 3.26
N PRO A 115 -15.46 6.12 3.84
CA PRO A 115 -15.68 7.57 3.75
C PRO A 115 -14.56 8.39 4.39
N LYS A 116 -13.93 7.87 5.45
CA LYS A 116 -12.83 8.55 6.11
C LYS A 116 -11.59 8.58 5.22
N LEU A 117 -11.33 7.48 4.51
CA LEU A 117 -10.20 7.41 3.58
C LEU A 117 -10.39 8.38 2.42
N VAL A 118 -11.59 8.46 1.88
CA VAL A 118 -11.90 9.39 0.78
C VAL A 118 -11.79 10.83 1.25
N ALA A 119 -12.19 11.11 2.48
CA ALA A 119 -12.08 12.47 3.03
C ALA A 119 -10.62 12.89 3.18
N GLU A 120 -9.74 11.98 3.61
CA GLU A 120 -8.30 12.26 3.76
C GLU A 120 -7.59 12.32 2.42
N ALA A 121 -8.00 11.47 1.46
CA ALA A 121 -7.37 11.39 0.15
C ALA A 121 -8.44 11.24 -0.93
N PRO A 122 -8.96 12.35 -1.45
CA PRO A 122 -10.01 12.30 -2.48
C PRO A 122 -9.67 11.46 -3.70
N SER A 123 -8.39 11.31 -4.03
CA SER A 123 -7.96 10.46 -5.14
C SER A 123 -8.41 9.01 -4.98
N VAL A 124 -8.58 8.53 -3.74
CA VAL A 124 -9.08 7.18 -3.48
C VAL A 124 -10.47 6.99 -4.08
N GLY A 125 -11.36 7.98 -3.89
CA GLY A 125 -12.69 7.96 -4.48
C GLY A 125 -12.65 8.09 -5.99
N GLU A 126 -11.72 8.87 -6.52
CA GLU A 126 -11.55 9.00 -7.98
C GLU A 126 -11.11 7.68 -8.60
N PHE A 127 -10.18 6.96 -7.95
CA PHE A 127 -9.76 5.65 -8.42
C PHE A 127 -10.92 4.64 -8.41
N GLN A 128 -11.75 4.67 -7.37
CA GLN A 128 -12.92 3.80 -7.31
C GLN A 128 -13.90 4.11 -8.44
N ALA A 129 -14.05 5.38 -8.80
CA ALA A 129 -14.93 5.78 -9.89
C ALA A 129 -14.46 5.30 -11.27
N ARG A 130 -13.19 4.94 -11.40
CA ARG A 130 -12.62 4.47 -12.66
C ARG A 130 -12.79 2.98 -12.91
N THR A 131 -13.26 2.22 -11.92
CA THR A 131 -13.37 0.77 -12.03
C THR A 131 -14.67 0.27 -11.42
N THR A 132 -15.16 -0.87 -11.94
CA THR A 132 -16.36 -1.50 -11.40
C THR A 132 -16.05 -2.45 -10.25
N ARG A 133 -14.77 -2.85 -10.08
CA ARG A 133 -14.40 -3.69 -8.94
C ARG A 133 -14.44 -2.87 -7.65
N GLN A 134 -14.77 -3.50 -6.55
CA GLN A 134 -14.64 -2.84 -5.25
C GLN A 134 -13.16 -2.84 -4.87
N ILE A 135 -12.60 -1.65 -4.66
CA ILE A 135 -11.19 -1.52 -4.31
C ILE A 135 -10.95 -2.05 -2.90
N PRO A 136 -10.06 -3.05 -2.74
CA PRO A 136 -9.79 -3.62 -1.43
C PRO A 136 -9.10 -2.65 -0.48
N VAL A 137 -9.43 -2.76 0.80
CA VAL A 137 -8.77 -2.02 1.88
C VAL A 137 -8.21 -3.04 2.85
N PHE A 138 -6.93 -2.91 3.20
CA PHE A 138 -6.29 -3.75 4.20
C PHE A 138 -6.00 -2.95 5.45
N MET A 139 -6.16 -3.58 6.61
CA MET A 139 -5.70 -3.02 7.87
C MET A 139 -4.45 -3.78 8.29
N LEU A 140 -3.39 -3.03 8.59
CA LEU A 140 -2.12 -3.59 9.03
C LEU A 140 -2.01 -3.42 10.53
N THR A 141 -1.90 -4.52 11.24
CA THR A 141 -1.79 -4.54 12.70
C THR A 141 -0.38 -4.95 13.11
N ARG A 142 0.28 -4.09 13.88
CA ARG A 142 1.64 -4.34 14.32
C ARG A 142 1.70 -5.54 15.26
N GLN A 143 2.71 -6.38 15.04
CA GLN A 143 2.99 -7.56 15.86
C GLN A 143 4.23 -7.28 16.69
N ASP A 144 4.06 -7.16 17.99
CA ASP A 144 5.18 -6.92 18.90
C ASP A 144 5.62 -8.18 19.62
#